data_f8ee4022c7937f9272dfaecc4227b17e
#
_entry.id   f8ee4022c7937f9272dfaecc4227b17e
#
_cell.length_a   1.000
_cell.length_b   1.000
_cell.length_c   1.000
_cell.angle_alpha   90.00
_cell.angle_beta   90.00
_cell.angle_gamma   90.00
#
_symmetry.space_group_name_H-M   'P 1'
#
loop_
_entity.id
_entity.type
_entity.pdbx_description
1 polymer ?
#
loop_
_entity_poly.entity_id
_entity_poly.type
_entity_poly.pdbx_seq_one_letter_code
_entity_poly.pdbx_strand_id
1 'polypeptide(L)'
;SAQSIAPLLDPQPGDRILDACAAPGGKATHVAELVGDQAEIWAVDRSAGRLKRVAANAARLGLASINALAADAANLLEQRPQWRESFQRILLDAPCSGLGTLARHPDARWRVTPQSIRGLLPQQQALLDGLLPLLAPQGVLVYATCTIHPDENQKQIQALLKRHPSLCLEQESQLWPDQASGGDGFYSAVLKRA
;
A
#
# COMPACT_ATOMS: atom_id res chain seq x y z
N SER A 1 -2.44 -12.63 6.97
CA SER A 1 -2.88 -11.22 6.94
C SER A 1 -2.18 -10.41 5.86
N ALA A 2 -0.84 -10.34 5.80
CA ALA A 2 -0.15 -9.57 4.73
C ALA A 2 -0.43 -10.13 3.32
N GLN A 3 -0.59 -11.42 3.18
CA GLN A 3 -0.89 -12.09 1.90
C GLN A 3 -2.32 -11.82 1.39
N SER A 4 -3.25 -11.45 2.25
CA SER A 4 -4.63 -11.14 1.83
C SER A 4 -4.77 -9.79 1.13
N ILE A 5 -3.74 -8.94 1.14
CA ILE A 5 -3.81 -7.57 0.62
C ILE A 5 -3.67 -7.52 -0.91
N ALA A 6 -2.69 -8.23 -1.48
CA ALA A 6 -2.47 -8.21 -2.94
C ALA A 6 -3.70 -8.66 -3.75
N PRO A 7 -4.46 -9.71 -3.36
CA PRO A 7 -5.68 -10.09 -4.05
C PRO A 7 -6.79 -9.02 -4.06
N LEU A 8 -6.81 -8.10 -3.06
CA LEU A 8 -7.81 -7.02 -3.02
C LEU A 8 -7.68 -6.02 -4.17
N LEU A 9 -6.50 -5.95 -4.80
CA LEU A 9 -6.30 -5.14 -6.00
C LEU A 9 -7.07 -5.68 -7.20
N ASP A 10 -7.46 -6.96 -7.20
CA ASP A 10 -8.00 -7.66 -8.36
C ASP A 10 -7.15 -7.38 -9.63
N PRO A 11 -5.81 -7.64 -9.57
CA PRO A 11 -4.93 -7.28 -10.67
C PRO A 11 -5.18 -8.17 -11.88
N GLN A 12 -5.13 -7.58 -13.08
CA GLN A 12 -5.32 -8.30 -14.32
C GLN A 12 -4.03 -8.34 -15.15
N PRO A 13 -3.80 -9.39 -15.96
CA PRO A 13 -2.74 -9.37 -16.94
C PRO A 13 -2.87 -8.15 -17.87
N GLY A 14 -1.75 -7.43 -18.09
CA GLY A 14 -1.71 -6.21 -18.85
C GLY A 14 -1.95 -4.92 -18.07
N ASP A 15 -2.35 -5.00 -16.80
CA ASP A 15 -2.48 -3.82 -15.95
C ASP A 15 -1.13 -3.12 -15.73
N ARG A 16 -1.19 -1.81 -15.56
CA ARG A 16 -0.13 -0.99 -15.00
C ARG A 16 -0.40 -0.76 -13.52
N ILE A 17 0.49 -1.26 -12.67
CA ILE A 17 0.28 -1.38 -11.22
C ILE A 17 1.36 -0.60 -10.48
N LEU A 18 0.97 0.14 -9.44
CA LEU A 18 1.87 0.85 -8.55
C LEU A 18 1.79 0.28 -7.13
N ASP A 19 2.91 -0.19 -6.59
CA ASP A 19 3.09 -0.45 -5.16
C ASP A 19 3.89 0.71 -4.55
N ALA A 20 3.22 1.57 -3.79
CA ALA A 20 3.71 2.91 -3.44
C ALA A 20 4.63 2.95 -2.22
N CYS A 21 4.68 1.90 -1.39
CA CYS A 21 5.60 1.74 -0.26
C CYS A 21 6.12 0.29 -0.24
N ALA A 22 6.69 -0.13 -1.38
CA ALA A 22 6.85 -1.53 -1.75
C ALA A 22 7.83 -2.35 -0.92
N ALA A 23 8.86 -1.72 -0.35
CA ALA A 23 9.91 -2.49 0.32
C ALA A 23 9.44 -3.19 1.60
N PRO A 24 9.78 -4.46 1.78
CA PRO A 24 10.83 -5.26 1.12
C PRO A 24 10.40 -6.01 -0.16
N GLY A 25 9.17 -5.83 -0.69
CA GLY A 25 8.74 -6.37 -1.97
C GLY A 25 7.75 -7.55 -1.90
N GLY A 26 7.35 -7.97 -0.72
CA GLY A 26 6.46 -9.13 -0.57
C GLY A 26 5.09 -8.95 -1.24
N LYS A 27 4.53 -7.73 -1.25
CA LYS A 27 3.26 -7.45 -1.92
C LYS A 27 3.44 -7.28 -3.42
N ALA A 28 4.47 -6.54 -3.86
CA ALA A 28 4.80 -6.38 -5.28
C ALA A 28 5.04 -7.74 -5.97
N THR A 29 5.82 -8.64 -5.34
CA THR A 29 6.05 -9.98 -5.89
C THR A 29 4.78 -10.83 -5.92
N HIS A 30 3.95 -10.76 -4.88
CA HIS A 30 2.66 -11.47 -4.85
C HIS A 30 1.71 -10.97 -5.96
N VAL A 31 1.65 -9.65 -6.20
CA VAL A 31 0.88 -9.10 -7.33
C VAL A 31 1.40 -9.63 -8.66
N ALA A 32 2.73 -9.68 -8.86
CA ALA A 32 3.32 -10.22 -10.08
C ALA A 32 2.98 -11.70 -10.29
N GLU A 33 3.01 -12.52 -9.23
CA GLU A 33 2.61 -13.93 -9.28
C GLU A 33 1.12 -14.09 -9.63
N LEU A 34 0.23 -13.26 -9.07
CA LEU A 34 -1.22 -13.31 -9.34
C LEU A 34 -1.56 -13.07 -10.83
N VAL A 35 -0.78 -12.24 -11.51
CA VAL A 35 -0.98 -11.94 -12.94
C VAL A 35 -0.06 -12.75 -13.86
N GLY A 36 0.60 -13.79 -13.33
CA GLY A 36 1.53 -14.61 -14.12
C GLY A 36 2.69 -13.83 -14.72
N ASP A 37 3.19 -12.80 -14.01
CA ASP A 37 4.24 -11.86 -14.44
C ASP A 37 3.89 -11.07 -15.73
N GLN A 38 2.59 -10.90 -16.03
CA GLN A 38 2.06 -10.26 -17.24
C GLN A 38 1.47 -8.87 -16.95
N ALA A 39 2.18 -8.02 -16.20
CA ALA A 39 1.78 -6.65 -15.90
C ALA A 39 3.00 -5.72 -15.94
N GLU A 40 2.78 -4.40 -15.91
CA GLU A 40 3.85 -3.42 -15.65
C GLU A 40 3.75 -2.97 -14.18
N ILE A 41 4.61 -3.50 -13.31
CA ILE A 41 4.57 -3.20 -11.88
C ILE A 41 5.68 -2.23 -11.50
N TRP A 42 5.32 -1.11 -10.90
CA TRP A 42 6.24 -0.13 -10.32
C TRP A 42 6.26 -0.26 -8.80
N ALA A 43 7.37 -0.76 -8.28
CA ALA A 43 7.64 -0.87 -6.85
C ALA A 43 8.40 0.38 -6.38
N VAL A 44 7.72 1.27 -5.68
CA VAL A 44 8.27 2.56 -5.23
C VAL A 44 8.54 2.53 -3.72
N ASP A 45 9.69 3.02 -3.30
CA ASP A 45 10.02 3.25 -1.89
C ASP A 45 11.02 4.41 -1.80
N ARG A 46 10.96 5.21 -0.74
CA ARG A 46 11.93 6.30 -0.50
C ARG A 46 13.37 5.81 -0.35
N SER A 47 13.55 4.59 0.14
CA SER A 47 14.86 4.01 0.45
C SER A 47 15.37 3.14 -0.70
N ALA A 48 16.33 3.65 -1.46
CA ALA A 48 17.05 2.88 -2.47
C ALA A 48 17.71 1.61 -1.87
N GLY A 49 18.16 1.68 -0.62
CA GLY A 49 18.73 0.52 0.09
C GLY A 49 17.70 -0.59 0.34
N ARG A 50 16.46 -0.22 0.69
CA ARG A 50 15.36 -1.17 0.90
C ARG A 50 14.88 -1.79 -0.42
N LEU A 51 14.89 -1.02 -1.51
CA LEU A 51 14.52 -1.49 -2.86
C LEU A 51 15.44 -2.59 -3.40
N LYS A 52 16.69 -2.67 -2.94
CA LYS A 52 17.57 -3.81 -3.27
C LYS A 52 16.95 -5.16 -2.87
N ARG A 53 16.16 -5.19 -1.78
CA ARG A 53 15.44 -6.39 -1.35
C ARG A 53 14.27 -6.73 -2.29
N VAL A 54 13.59 -5.72 -2.83
CA VAL A 54 12.54 -5.91 -3.85
C VAL A 54 13.14 -6.59 -5.08
N ALA A 55 14.24 -6.03 -5.61
CA ALA A 55 14.93 -6.58 -6.78
C ALA A 55 15.46 -8.02 -6.52
N ALA A 56 16.05 -8.26 -5.34
CA ALA A 56 16.52 -9.58 -4.95
C ALA A 56 15.39 -10.62 -4.85
N ASN A 57 14.22 -10.22 -4.30
CA ASN A 57 13.04 -11.08 -4.20
C ASN A 57 12.46 -11.37 -5.59
N ALA A 58 12.34 -10.35 -6.46
CA ALA A 58 11.88 -10.52 -7.83
C ALA A 58 12.79 -11.50 -8.60
N ALA A 59 14.11 -11.30 -8.54
CA ALA A 59 15.08 -12.19 -9.18
C ALA A 59 15.01 -13.62 -8.66
N ARG A 60 14.90 -13.82 -7.33
CA ARG A 60 14.77 -15.14 -6.72
C ARG A 60 13.51 -15.90 -7.17
N LEU A 61 12.43 -15.16 -7.44
CA LEU A 61 11.15 -15.72 -7.91
C LEU A 61 11.03 -15.78 -9.43
N GLY A 62 12.05 -15.32 -10.18
CA GLY A 62 12.05 -15.29 -11.64
C GLY A 62 11.06 -14.28 -12.24
N LEU A 63 10.71 -13.23 -11.50
CA LEU A 63 9.75 -12.21 -11.93
C LEU A 63 10.48 -11.07 -12.66
N ALA A 64 10.02 -10.75 -13.88
CA ALA A 64 10.60 -9.73 -14.75
C ALA A 64 9.75 -8.44 -14.82
N SER A 65 8.49 -8.49 -14.42
CA SER A 65 7.52 -7.39 -14.55
C SER A 65 7.73 -6.24 -13.55
N ILE A 66 8.60 -6.41 -12.53
CA ILE A 66 8.75 -5.47 -11.41
C ILE A 66 9.88 -4.47 -11.69
N ASN A 67 9.50 -3.19 -11.76
CA ASN A 67 10.41 -2.05 -11.92
C ASN A 67 10.57 -1.33 -10.56
N ALA A 68 11.78 -1.31 -10.02
CA ALA A 68 12.05 -0.63 -8.75
C ALA A 68 12.41 0.85 -8.97
N LEU A 69 11.78 1.76 -8.22
CA LEU A 69 12.02 3.20 -8.30
C LEU A 69 12.18 3.81 -6.91
N ALA A 70 13.35 4.41 -6.64
CA ALA A 70 13.58 5.19 -5.42
C ALA A 70 12.99 6.58 -5.57
N ALA A 71 11.85 6.82 -4.91
CA ALA A 71 11.13 8.09 -4.96
C ALA A 71 10.21 8.27 -3.74
N ASP A 72 9.79 9.50 -3.50
CA ASP A 72 8.69 9.78 -2.60
C ASP A 72 7.35 9.61 -3.32
N ALA A 73 6.58 8.61 -2.89
CA ALA A 73 5.30 8.28 -3.51
C ALA A 73 4.26 9.43 -3.42
N ALA A 74 4.38 10.32 -2.45
CA ALA A 74 3.51 11.50 -2.34
C ALA A 74 3.75 12.53 -3.46
N ASN A 75 4.94 12.54 -4.08
CA ASN A 75 5.36 13.54 -5.07
C ASN A 75 5.65 12.94 -6.45
N LEU A 76 5.13 11.74 -6.73
CA LEU A 76 5.41 11.03 -7.99
C LEU A 76 4.92 11.79 -9.22
N LEU A 77 3.78 12.46 -9.14
CA LEU A 77 3.24 13.19 -10.28
C LEU A 77 4.13 14.37 -10.70
N GLU A 78 4.79 15.03 -9.76
CA GLU A 78 5.73 16.11 -10.06
C GLU A 78 6.98 15.58 -10.77
N GLN A 79 7.47 14.42 -10.34
CA GLN A 79 8.67 13.77 -10.91
C GLN A 79 8.36 13.06 -12.24
N ARG A 80 7.12 12.61 -12.42
CA ARG A 80 6.64 11.80 -13.55
C ARG A 80 5.28 12.31 -14.04
N PRO A 81 5.18 13.51 -14.64
CA PRO A 81 3.90 14.07 -15.08
C PRO A 81 3.12 13.16 -16.04
N GLN A 82 3.85 12.33 -16.82
CA GLN A 82 3.28 11.33 -17.73
C GLN A 82 2.56 10.17 -17.02
N TRP A 83 2.68 10.06 -15.69
CA TRP A 83 1.99 9.04 -14.90
C TRP A 83 0.58 9.45 -14.48
N ARG A 84 0.14 10.66 -14.84
CA ARG A 84 -1.25 11.08 -14.59
C ARG A 84 -2.23 10.06 -15.17
N GLU A 85 -3.14 9.61 -14.34
CA GLU A 85 -4.24 8.69 -14.68
C GLU A 85 -3.78 7.41 -15.45
N SER A 86 -2.59 6.91 -15.14
CA SER A 86 -1.97 5.82 -15.91
C SER A 86 -1.96 4.46 -15.22
N PHE A 87 -2.32 4.39 -13.93
CA PHE A 87 -2.32 3.14 -13.19
C PHE A 87 -3.73 2.60 -12.97
N GLN A 88 -4.01 1.40 -13.46
CA GLN A 88 -5.27 0.69 -13.22
C GLN A 88 -5.39 0.24 -11.77
N ARG A 89 -4.26 -0.07 -11.13
CA ARG A 89 -4.20 -0.56 -9.76
C ARG A 89 -3.12 0.18 -8.98
N ILE A 90 -3.47 0.66 -7.80
CA ILE A 90 -2.50 1.26 -6.87
C ILE A 90 -2.62 0.57 -5.51
N LEU A 91 -1.50 0.10 -4.99
CA LEU A 91 -1.38 -0.41 -3.63
C LEU A 91 -0.62 0.60 -2.78
N LEU A 92 -1.22 0.99 -1.67
CA LEU A 92 -0.55 1.76 -0.62
C LEU A 92 -0.55 0.96 0.68
N ASP A 93 0.51 0.19 0.91
CA ASP A 93 0.81 -0.37 2.24
C ASP A 93 1.50 0.72 3.06
N ALA A 94 0.68 1.53 3.73
CA ALA A 94 1.12 2.79 4.29
C ALA A 94 2.06 2.61 5.49
N PRO A 95 3.09 3.46 5.64
CA PRO A 95 3.86 3.53 6.88
C PRO A 95 2.91 3.86 8.03
N CYS A 96 2.93 3.03 9.07
CA CYS A 96 2.00 3.10 10.19
C CYS A 96 2.68 2.72 11.50
N SER A 97 1.96 2.85 12.62
CA SER A 97 2.46 2.53 13.97
C SER A 97 2.79 1.04 14.17
N GLY A 98 2.22 0.13 13.35
CA GLY A 98 2.47 -1.30 13.45
C GLY A 98 1.82 -1.99 14.65
N LEU A 99 0.84 -1.37 15.32
CA LEU A 99 0.19 -1.91 16.52
C LEU A 99 -0.52 -3.26 16.30
N GLY A 100 -0.79 -3.63 15.05
CA GLY A 100 -1.32 -4.95 14.70
C GLY A 100 -0.29 -6.08 14.75
N THR A 101 1.02 -5.76 14.82
CA THR A 101 2.12 -6.72 14.71
C THR A 101 2.88 -6.94 16.02
N LEU A 102 2.30 -6.57 17.16
CA LEU A 102 2.96 -6.62 18.47
C LEU A 102 3.40 -8.04 18.88
N ALA A 103 2.74 -9.08 18.39
CA ALA A 103 3.16 -10.46 18.64
C ALA A 103 4.54 -10.76 18.03
N ARG A 104 4.86 -10.17 16.87
CA ARG A 104 6.16 -10.35 16.18
C ARG A 104 7.17 -9.26 16.52
N HIS A 105 6.69 -8.08 16.91
CA HIS A 105 7.49 -6.90 17.22
C HIS A 105 7.10 -6.34 18.61
N PRO A 106 7.37 -7.09 19.70
CA PRO A 106 6.90 -6.71 21.05
C PRO A 106 7.54 -5.41 21.57
N ASP A 107 8.70 -5.02 21.03
CA ASP A 107 9.39 -3.77 21.32
C ASP A 107 8.60 -2.53 20.86
N ALA A 108 7.73 -2.66 19.87
CA ALA A 108 6.86 -1.58 19.40
C ALA A 108 5.94 -1.06 20.52
N ARG A 109 5.56 -1.92 21.50
CA ARG A 109 4.78 -1.54 22.68
C ARG A 109 5.42 -0.39 23.47
N TRP A 110 6.74 -0.30 23.47
CA TRP A 110 7.48 0.70 24.24
C TRP A 110 7.86 1.94 23.39
N ARG A 111 7.86 1.79 22.05
CA ARG A 111 8.24 2.88 21.12
C ARG A 111 7.06 3.68 20.60
N VAL A 112 5.89 3.04 20.46
CA VAL A 112 4.70 3.69 19.93
C VAL A 112 4.04 4.54 21.01
N THR A 113 3.86 5.81 20.71
CA THR A 113 3.22 6.79 21.57
C THR A 113 2.06 7.48 20.83
N PRO A 114 1.10 8.08 21.52
CA PRO A 114 0.07 8.89 20.85
C PRO A 114 0.63 10.01 19.98
N GLN A 115 1.80 10.55 20.36
CA GLN A 115 2.46 11.59 19.55
C GLN A 115 3.09 11.02 18.28
N SER A 116 3.72 9.84 18.34
CA SER A 116 4.28 9.18 17.16
C SER A 116 3.19 8.81 16.15
N ILE A 117 2.03 8.34 16.62
CA ILE A 117 0.86 8.06 15.77
C ILE A 117 0.38 9.36 15.10
N ARG A 118 0.17 10.44 15.87
CA ARG A 118 -0.23 11.73 15.29
C ARG A 118 0.74 12.25 14.23
N GLY A 119 2.05 11.95 14.36
CA GLY A 119 3.06 12.30 13.37
C GLY A 119 2.95 11.53 12.06
N LEU A 120 2.38 10.32 12.06
CA LEU A 120 2.18 9.50 10.86
C LEU A 120 0.95 9.94 10.04
N LEU A 121 -0.07 10.51 10.68
CA LEU A 121 -1.33 10.85 10.00
C LEU A 121 -1.15 11.81 8.81
N PRO A 122 -0.39 12.92 8.92
CA PRO A 122 -0.14 13.79 7.76
C PRO A 122 0.62 13.09 6.64
N GLN A 123 1.53 12.18 6.95
CA GLN A 123 2.28 11.42 5.96
C GLN A 123 1.36 10.46 5.20
N GLN A 124 0.49 9.75 5.90
CA GLN A 124 -0.51 8.85 5.29
C GLN A 124 -1.46 9.64 4.39
N GLN A 125 -1.93 10.80 4.86
CA GLN A 125 -2.77 11.69 4.08
C GLN A 125 -2.05 12.18 2.81
N ALA A 126 -0.80 12.65 2.91
CA ALA A 126 -0.04 13.12 1.76
C ALA A 126 0.20 12.03 0.72
N LEU A 127 0.45 10.79 1.17
CA LEU A 127 0.56 9.63 0.27
C LEU A 127 -0.75 9.37 -0.48
N LEU A 128 -1.88 9.32 0.23
CA LEU A 128 -3.19 9.11 -0.39
C LEU A 128 -3.51 10.21 -1.41
N ASP A 129 -3.37 11.47 -1.02
CA ASP A 129 -3.67 12.62 -1.91
C ASP A 129 -2.71 12.67 -3.12
N GLY A 130 -1.43 12.32 -2.94
CA GLY A 130 -0.42 12.29 -4.01
C GLY A 130 -0.60 11.14 -5.01
N LEU A 131 -1.18 10.03 -4.59
CA LEU A 131 -1.41 8.86 -5.45
C LEU A 131 -2.68 8.96 -6.29
N LEU A 132 -3.71 9.66 -5.81
CA LEU A 132 -5.00 9.75 -6.52
C LEU A 132 -4.90 10.29 -7.94
N PRO A 133 -4.10 11.34 -8.24
CA PRO A 133 -3.95 11.81 -9.61
C PRO A 133 -3.29 10.82 -10.57
N LEU A 134 -2.64 9.77 -10.05
CA LEU A 134 -2.02 8.71 -10.84
C LEU A 134 -3.01 7.60 -11.19
N LEU A 135 -4.10 7.47 -10.41
CA LEU A 135 -5.11 6.44 -10.59
C LEU A 135 -5.94 6.70 -11.86
N ALA A 136 -5.99 5.73 -12.75
CA ALA A 136 -6.79 5.78 -13.97
C ALA A 136 -8.31 5.89 -13.67
N PRO A 137 -9.13 6.39 -14.60
CA PRO A 137 -10.57 6.25 -14.51
C PRO A 137 -10.97 4.77 -14.32
N GLN A 138 -11.93 4.50 -13.44
CA GLN A 138 -12.33 3.14 -13.04
C GLN A 138 -11.21 2.33 -12.33
N GLY A 139 -10.08 2.95 -12.03
CA GLY A 139 -8.97 2.31 -11.34
C GLY A 139 -9.28 2.01 -9.87
N VAL A 140 -8.53 1.06 -9.30
CA VAL A 140 -8.67 0.60 -7.91
C VAL A 140 -7.45 1.02 -7.10
N LEU A 141 -7.69 1.66 -5.96
CA LEU A 141 -6.69 1.96 -4.93
C LEU A 141 -6.97 1.08 -3.71
N VAL A 142 -6.00 0.29 -3.30
CA VAL A 142 -6.04 -0.44 -2.03
C VAL A 142 -5.14 0.27 -1.04
N TYR A 143 -5.74 0.79 0.04
CA TYR A 143 -5.03 1.28 1.21
C TYR A 143 -4.94 0.18 2.26
N ALA A 144 -3.76 -0.06 2.79
CA ALA A 144 -3.54 -1.06 3.82
C ALA A 144 -2.58 -0.54 4.91
N THR A 145 -2.76 -1.03 6.13
CA THR A 145 -1.86 -0.80 7.27
C THR A 145 -1.76 -2.05 8.14
N CYS A 146 -0.63 -2.23 8.80
CA CYS A 146 -0.47 -3.25 9.83
C CYS A 146 -0.74 -2.69 11.25
N THR A 147 -1.68 -1.77 11.39
CA THR A 147 -2.11 -1.21 12.67
C THR A 147 -3.60 -1.47 12.93
N ILE A 148 -3.97 -1.42 14.21
CA ILE A 148 -5.37 -1.49 14.66
C ILE A 148 -5.89 -0.11 15.11
N HIS A 149 -5.10 0.96 14.92
CA HIS A 149 -5.45 2.29 15.41
C HIS A 149 -6.42 2.98 14.44
N PRO A 150 -7.63 3.39 14.89
CA PRO A 150 -8.68 3.90 14.00
C PRO A 150 -8.30 5.21 13.30
N ASP A 151 -7.43 6.05 13.90
CA ASP A 151 -6.98 7.29 13.27
C ASP A 151 -6.11 7.05 12.03
N GLU A 152 -5.36 5.94 12.00
CA GLU A 152 -4.54 5.52 10.86
C GLU A 152 -5.34 4.73 9.82
N ASN A 153 -6.54 4.27 10.16
CA ASN A 153 -7.39 3.38 9.39
C ASN A 153 -8.68 4.10 8.90
N GLN A 154 -9.82 3.78 9.51
CA GLN A 154 -11.15 4.27 9.07
C GLN A 154 -11.21 5.79 8.98
N LYS A 155 -10.59 6.52 9.92
CA LYS A 155 -10.64 7.99 9.90
C LYS A 155 -9.85 8.60 8.75
N GLN A 156 -8.74 7.97 8.31
CA GLN A 156 -8.00 8.39 7.12
C GLN A 156 -8.87 8.23 5.87
N ILE A 157 -9.54 7.09 5.73
CA ILE A 157 -10.42 6.83 4.58
C ILE A 157 -11.64 7.76 4.59
N GLN A 158 -12.29 7.96 5.73
CA GLN A 158 -13.40 8.91 5.84
C GLN A 158 -13.01 10.34 5.48
N ALA A 159 -11.82 10.77 5.92
CA ALA A 159 -11.28 12.09 5.57
C ALA A 159 -10.94 12.19 4.07
N LEU A 160 -10.39 11.11 3.47
CA LEU A 160 -10.11 11.06 2.05
C LEU A 160 -11.38 11.18 1.21
N LEU A 161 -12.41 10.41 1.51
CA LEU A 161 -13.69 10.43 0.78
C LEU A 161 -14.39 11.80 0.84
N LYS A 162 -14.25 12.51 1.97
CA LYS A 162 -14.77 13.90 2.08
C LYS A 162 -14.03 14.87 1.17
N ARG A 163 -12.72 14.69 0.97
CA ARG A 163 -11.91 15.55 0.09
C ARG A 163 -12.06 15.20 -1.39
N HIS A 164 -12.35 13.94 -1.69
CA HIS A 164 -12.39 13.37 -3.04
C HIS A 164 -13.73 12.65 -3.31
N PRO A 165 -14.81 13.41 -3.60
CA PRO A 165 -16.14 12.82 -3.79
C PRO A 165 -16.28 11.89 -5.00
N SER A 166 -15.30 11.88 -5.92
CA SER A 166 -15.22 10.94 -7.05
C SER A 166 -14.74 9.55 -6.66
N LEU A 167 -14.32 9.35 -5.40
CA LEU A 167 -13.96 8.02 -4.90
C LEU A 167 -15.15 7.35 -4.23
N CYS A 168 -15.29 6.05 -4.50
CA CYS A 168 -16.23 5.18 -3.80
C CYS A 168 -15.46 4.16 -2.96
N LEU A 169 -15.88 3.95 -1.71
CA LEU A 169 -15.40 2.85 -0.87
C LEU A 169 -16.19 1.59 -1.22
N GLU A 170 -15.53 0.60 -1.83
CA GLU A 170 -16.17 -0.67 -2.21
C GLU A 170 -16.11 -1.71 -1.09
N GLN A 171 -14.97 -1.77 -0.39
CA GLN A 171 -14.77 -2.73 0.69
C GLN A 171 -13.90 -2.12 1.79
N GLU A 172 -14.20 -2.43 3.03
CA GLU A 172 -13.40 -2.08 4.20
C GLU A 172 -13.33 -3.28 5.14
N SER A 173 -12.15 -3.56 5.69
CA SER A 173 -11.94 -4.68 6.60
C SER A 173 -10.91 -4.33 7.66
N GLN A 174 -11.21 -4.74 8.92
CA GLN A 174 -10.27 -4.71 10.02
C GLN A 174 -10.09 -6.14 10.54
N LEU A 175 -8.89 -6.68 10.37
CA LEU A 175 -8.47 -7.92 11.01
C LEU A 175 -7.83 -7.58 12.35
N TRP A 176 -8.30 -8.25 13.40
CA TRP A 176 -7.71 -8.12 14.73
C TRP A 176 -6.61 -9.16 14.94
N PRO A 177 -5.59 -8.86 15.76
CA PRO A 177 -4.60 -9.86 16.13
C PRO A 177 -5.30 -11.07 16.79
N ASP A 178 -5.02 -12.25 16.26
CA ASP A 178 -5.58 -13.50 16.79
C ASP A 178 -4.46 -14.37 17.36
N GLN A 179 -4.53 -14.64 18.65
CA GLN A 179 -3.55 -15.47 19.35
C GLN A 179 -3.63 -16.95 18.94
N ALA A 180 -4.82 -17.41 18.55
CA ALA A 180 -5.01 -18.82 18.18
C ALA A 180 -4.40 -19.14 16.81
N SER A 181 -4.51 -18.24 15.84
CA SER A 181 -3.93 -18.39 14.49
C SER A 181 -2.54 -17.76 14.36
N GLY A 182 -2.06 -17.00 15.33
CA GLY A 182 -0.84 -16.21 15.25
C GLY A 182 -0.92 -15.07 14.21
N GLY A 183 -2.13 -14.69 13.81
CA GLY A 183 -2.38 -13.67 12.81
C GLY A 183 -2.12 -12.25 13.32
N ASP A 184 -1.45 -11.43 12.49
CA ASP A 184 -1.32 -10.00 12.76
C ASP A 184 -2.65 -9.25 12.54
N GLY A 185 -2.82 -8.14 13.23
CA GLY A 185 -3.86 -7.17 12.94
C GLY A 185 -3.53 -6.38 11.68
N PHE A 186 -4.53 -6.23 10.81
CA PHE A 186 -4.40 -5.53 9.55
C PHE A 186 -5.69 -4.76 9.23
N TYR A 187 -5.54 -3.61 8.64
CA TYR A 187 -6.65 -2.88 8.04
C TYR A 187 -6.47 -2.80 6.52
N SER A 188 -7.58 -2.85 5.80
CA SER A 188 -7.60 -2.61 4.36
C SER A 188 -8.86 -1.89 3.94
N ALA A 189 -8.74 -1.01 2.94
CA ALA A 189 -9.85 -0.35 2.26
C ALA A 189 -9.62 -0.42 0.75
N VAL A 190 -10.62 -0.85 0.01
CA VAL A 190 -10.65 -0.88 -1.45
C VAL A 190 -11.47 0.31 -1.93
N LEU A 191 -10.83 1.20 -2.66
CA LEU A 191 -11.40 2.42 -3.19
C LEU A 191 -11.39 2.36 -4.72
N LYS A 192 -12.48 2.80 -5.33
CA LYS A 192 -12.61 2.89 -6.79
C LYS A 192 -12.85 4.32 -7.21
N ARG A 193 -12.17 4.73 -8.28
CA ARG A 193 -12.42 6.01 -8.92
C ARG A 193 -13.58 5.88 -9.90
N ALA A 194 -14.60 6.75 -9.77
CA ALA A 194 -15.71 6.85 -10.71
C ALA A 194 -15.23 7.22 -12.12
#